data_d91962f4f3e2f54e421459ae184b7a2d
#
_entry.id   d91962f4f3e2f54e421459ae184b7a2d
#
_cell.length_a   1.000
_cell.length_b   1.000
_cell.length_c   1.000
_cell.angle_alpha   90.00
_cell.angle_beta   90.00
_cell.angle_gamma   90.00
#
_symmetry.space_group_name_H-M   'P 1'
#
loop_
_entity.id
_entity.type
_entity.pdbx_description
1 polymer ?
#
loop_
_entity_poly.entity_id
_entity_poly.type
_entity_poly.pdbx_seq_one_letter_code
_entity_poly.pdbx_strand_id
1 'polypeptide(L)'
;VLGGDLSADPAQKAPEASAQADPAAPAADTPVVPEKYELALEGLTLDPTLVEAADPVFREMGLTNEQAGKLLPLAQQVQERTTQALIQQLTDGAAAQKKEWLDAFVADPEIGGANREQTEHMAARGLDALGFTKEHPFRKALTESGFGNHPDMIRAFRAVGQMVGEDGTFARAGAGSDNRPAWERLYPNDVQR
;
A
#
# COMPACT_ATOMS: atom_id res chain seq x y z
N VAL A 1 -88.27 7.30 -44.07
CA VAL A 1 -89.29 8.28 -44.36
C VAL A 1 -88.94 9.54 -43.64
N LEU A 2 -88.62 10.55 -44.42
CA LEU A 2 -88.88 12.03 -44.28
C LEU A 2 -88.32 12.68 -43.02
N GLY A 3 -87.63 13.74 -43.00
CA GLY A 3 -87.58 14.81 -43.99
C GLY A 3 -87.34 16.05 -43.28
N GLY A 4 -86.68 16.99 -43.87
CA GLY A 4 -86.86 18.44 -43.79
C GLY A 4 -86.14 19.09 -42.66
N ASP A 5 -85.43 20.04 -42.85
CA ASP A 5 -85.12 21.11 -43.82
C ASP A 5 -84.88 22.38 -43.05
N LEU A 6 -83.83 23.02 -43.46
CA LEU A 6 -83.69 24.47 -43.60
C LEU A 6 -83.68 25.43 -42.38
N SER A 7 -82.58 26.09 -42.31
CA SER A 7 -82.45 27.57 -42.47
C SER A 7 -82.01 28.39 -41.30
N ALA A 8 -81.04 29.13 -41.64
CA ALA A 8 -80.74 30.54 -41.36
C ALA A 8 -80.01 30.90 -40.09
N ASP A 9 -78.79 31.31 -40.36
CA ASP A 9 -78.04 32.39 -39.72
C ASP A 9 -78.87 33.67 -39.49
N PRO A 10 -78.66 34.52 -38.52
CA PRO A 10 -77.46 35.38 -38.54
C PRO A 10 -76.86 35.76 -37.17
N ALA A 11 -75.57 35.96 -37.25
CA ALA A 11 -74.81 36.99 -36.54
C ALA A 11 -75.23 37.48 -35.16
N GLN A 12 -74.36 37.24 -34.19
CA GLN A 12 -74.05 38.27 -33.16
C GLN A 12 -72.72 37.99 -32.46
N LYS A 13 -71.72 38.81 -32.78
CA LYS A 13 -70.85 39.59 -31.88
C LYS A 13 -70.20 38.88 -30.69
N ALA A 14 -68.88 38.79 -30.76
CA ALA A 14 -67.96 38.51 -29.66
C ALA A 14 -68.17 39.41 -28.46
N PRO A 15 -67.78 38.93 -27.28
CA PRO A 15 -66.92 39.73 -26.40
C PRO A 15 -65.57 39.07 -26.15
N GLU A 16 -64.60 39.93 -26.20
CA GLU A 16 -63.26 39.69 -25.65
C GLU A 16 -63.33 39.14 -24.26
N ALA A 17 -62.73 37.98 -24.02
CA ALA A 17 -62.41 37.53 -22.69
C ALA A 17 -60.89 37.21 -22.66
N SER A 18 -60.21 38.07 -21.96
CA SER A 18 -58.97 37.98 -21.29
C SER A 18 -58.27 36.62 -21.43
N ALA A 19 -57.13 36.63 -22.12
CA ALA A 19 -56.08 35.64 -21.99
C ALA A 19 -55.59 35.65 -20.55
N GLN A 20 -56.03 34.72 -19.73
CA GLN A 20 -55.36 34.35 -18.52
C GLN A 20 -54.20 33.50 -18.93
N ALA A 21 -53.01 34.08 -18.81
CA ALA A 21 -51.75 33.36 -18.93
C ALA A 21 -51.75 32.27 -17.87
N ASP A 22 -51.75 31.04 -18.28
CA ASP A 22 -51.40 29.87 -17.47
C ASP A 22 -50.02 30.12 -16.88
N PRO A 23 -49.81 29.95 -15.55
CA PRO A 23 -48.49 30.07 -15.00
C PRO A 23 -47.61 28.97 -15.62
N ALA A 24 -46.55 29.42 -16.27
CA ALA A 24 -45.52 28.59 -16.86
C ALA A 24 -45.14 27.47 -15.86
N ALA A 25 -45.29 26.24 -16.29
CA ALA A 25 -44.69 25.10 -15.65
C ALA A 25 -43.20 25.41 -15.38
N PRO A 26 -42.65 25.07 -14.21
CA PRO A 26 -41.24 25.30 -13.96
C PRO A 26 -40.46 24.64 -15.08
N ALA A 27 -39.63 25.42 -15.74
CA ALA A 27 -38.71 24.95 -16.75
C ALA A 27 -37.92 23.77 -16.10
N ALA A 28 -38.08 22.59 -16.64
CA ALA A 28 -37.23 21.46 -16.26
C ALA A 28 -35.80 21.93 -16.43
N ASP A 29 -35.03 21.96 -15.34
CA ASP A 29 -33.60 22.27 -15.33
C ASP A 29 -32.95 21.37 -16.36
N THR A 30 -32.61 21.90 -17.50
CA THR A 30 -31.79 21.20 -18.47
C THR A 30 -30.46 20.89 -17.80
N PRO A 31 -30.05 19.62 -17.67
CA PRO A 31 -28.83 19.28 -16.97
C PRO A 31 -27.65 20.01 -17.63
N VAL A 32 -27.08 20.96 -16.89
CA VAL A 32 -25.94 21.73 -17.37
C VAL A 32 -24.68 20.91 -17.18
N VAL A 33 -24.05 20.53 -18.30
CA VAL A 33 -22.72 19.90 -18.30
C VAL A 33 -21.69 20.97 -17.96
N PRO A 34 -20.90 20.82 -16.89
CA PRO A 34 -19.93 21.82 -16.49
C PRO A 34 -18.71 21.86 -17.42
N GLU A 35 -18.06 23.00 -17.52
CA GLU A 35 -16.76 23.11 -18.22
C GLU A 35 -15.64 22.38 -17.48
N LYS A 36 -15.75 22.30 -16.15
CA LYS A 36 -14.83 21.56 -15.28
C LYS A 36 -15.62 20.89 -14.15
N TYR A 37 -15.29 19.63 -13.87
CA TYR A 37 -15.91 18.90 -12.78
C TYR A 37 -15.21 19.19 -11.46
N GLU A 38 -15.99 19.59 -10.47
CA GLU A 38 -15.55 19.74 -9.08
C GLU A 38 -16.00 18.52 -8.30
N LEU A 39 -15.11 17.55 -8.21
CA LEU A 39 -15.36 16.26 -7.58
C LEU A 39 -14.69 16.22 -6.21
N ALA A 40 -15.48 16.05 -5.18
CA ALA A 40 -15.00 15.88 -3.80
C ALA A 40 -15.84 14.82 -3.08
N LEU A 41 -15.18 13.93 -2.37
CA LEU A 41 -15.79 12.98 -1.48
C LEU A 41 -14.96 12.91 -0.20
N GLU A 42 -15.62 13.00 0.96
CA GLU A 42 -14.96 12.91 2.25
C GLU A 42 -14.24 11.54 2.39
N GLY A 43 -12.96 11.57 2.74
CA GLY A 43 -12.13 10.34 2.87
C GLY A 43 -11.55 9.81 1.57
N LEU A 44 -11.85 10.41 0.41
CA LEU A 44 -11.25 10.04 -0.87
C LEU A 44 -10.29 11.13 -1.36
N THR A 45 -9.02 10.79 -1.49
CA THR A 45 -8.04 11.63 -2.19
C THR A 45 -8.04 11.24 -3.65
N LEU A 46 -8.60 12.12 -4.49
CA LEU A 46 -8.61 11.90 -5.93
C LEU A 46 -7.24 12.26 -6.51
N ASP A 47 -6.71 11.39 -7.35
CA ASP A 47 -5.53 11.69 -8.16
C ASP A 47 -5.92 12.74 -9.22
N PRO A 48 -5.29 13.92 -9.23
CA PRO A 48 -5.57 14.97 -10.20
C PRO A 48 -5.49 14.48 -11.65
N THR A 49 -4.54 13.59 -11.95
CA THR A 49 -4.36 13.01 -13.30
C THR A 49 -5.56 12.16 -13.72
N LEU A 50 -6.15 11.40 -12.78
CA LEU A 50 -7.35 10.62 -13.07
C LEU A 50 -8.58 11.52 -13.26
N VAL A 51 -8.69 12.60 -12.50
CA VAL A 51 -9.77 13.58 -12.66
C VAL A 51 -9.68 14.25 -14.03
N GLU A 52 -8.48 14.69 -14.42
CA GLU A 52 -8.24 15.28 -15.75
C GLU A 52 -8.53 14.31 -16.88
N ALA A 53 -8.22 13.04 -16.72
CA ALA A 53 -8.52 11.99 -17.71
C ALA A 53 -10.02 11.67 -17.79
N ALA A 54 -10.74 11.76 -16.68
CA ALA A 54 -12.19 11.50 -16.62
C ALA A 54 -13.03 12.66 -17.17
N ASP A 55 -12.54 13.88 -17.09
CA ASP A 55 -13.24 15.10 -17.46
C ASP A 55 -13.81 15.08 -18.90
N PRO A 56 -13.04 14.73 -19.95
CA PRO A 56 -13.58 14.61 -21.31
C PRO A 56 -14.64 13.50 -21.43
N VAL A 57 -14.47 12.40 -20.72
CA VAL A 57 -15.42 11.27 -20.75
C VAL A 57 -16.75 11.69 -20.12
N PHE A 58 -16.72 12.37 -18.98
CA PHE A 58 -17.94 12.85 -18.33
C PHE A 58 -18.68 13.86 -19.18
N ARG A 59 -17.96 14.74 -19.90
CA ARG A 59 -18.57 15.68 -20.84
C ARG A 59 -19.19 14.99 -22.06
N GLU A 60 -18.51 13.99 -22.62
CA GLU A 60 -19.04 13.20 -23.73
C GLU A 60 -20.31 12.47 -23.33
N MET A 61 -20.38 11.96 -22.09
CA MET A 61 -21.57 11.32 -21.52
C MET A 61 -22.67 12.32 -21.12
N GLY A 62 -22.40 13.62 -21.17
CA GLY A 62 -23.34 14.66 -20.79
C GLY A 62 -23.68 14.69 -19.29
N LEU A 63 -22.77 14.24 -18.43
CA LEU A 63 -23.01 14.17 -17.01
C LEU A 63 -22.98 15.55 -16.36
N THR A 64 -23.88 15.80 -15.41
CA THR A 64 -23.77 16.93 -14.51
C THR A 64 -22.72 16.67 -13.44
N ASN A 65 -22.26 17.71 -12.73
CA ASN A 65 -21.34 17.58 -11.60
C ASN A 65 -21.89 16.65 -10.51
N GLU A 66 -23.19 16.72 -10.22
CA GLU A 66 -23.86 15.83 -9.27
C GLU A 66 -23.86 14.37 -9.73
N GLN A 67 -24.11 14.12 -11.02
CA GLN A 67 -24.10 12.76 -11.57
C GLN A 67 -22.70 12.17 -11.57
N ALA A 68 -21.68 12.94 -11.94
CA ALA A 68 -20.28 12.54 -11.83
C ALA A 68 -19.88 12.28 -10.39
N GLY A 69 -20.33 13.11 -9.46
CA GLY A 69 -20.13 12.92 -8.01
C GLY A 69 -20.70 11.60 -7.48
N LYS A 70 -21.81 11.12 -8.03
CA LYS A 70 -22.40 9.81 -7.66
C LYS A 70 -21.52 8.61 -8.04
N LEU A 71 -20.53 8.78 -8.89
CA LEU A 71 -19.56 7.74 -9.24
C LEU A 71 -18.40 7.65 -8.23
N LEU A 72 -18.17 8.68 -7.42
CA LEU A 72 -17.06 8.72 -6.47
C LEU A 72 -17.09 7.59 -5.42
N PRO A 73 -18.23 7.21 -4.83
CA PRO A 73 -18.26 6.08 -3.91
C PRO A 73 -17.82 4.75 -4.56
N LEU A 74 -18.12 4.58 -5.85
CA LEU A 74 -17.66 3.41 -6.61
C LEU A 74 -16.13 3.46 -6.81
N ALA A 75 -15.60 4.62 -7.17
CA ALA A 75 -14.15 4.83 -7.30
C ALA A 75 -13.43 4.57 -5.98
N GLN A 76 -13.98 5.06 -4.86
CA GLN A 76 -13.46 4.78 -3.52
C GLN A 76 -13.45 3.27 -3.23
N GLN A 77 -14.55 2.59 -3.49
CA GLN A 77 -14.65 1.13 -3.26
C GLN A 77 -13.61 0.36 -4.10
N VAL A 78 -13.40 0.75 -5.36
CA VAL A 78 -12.37 0.14 -6.22
C VAL A 78 -10.98 0.39 -5.66
N GLN A 79 -10.68 1.63 -5.25
CA GLN A 79 -9.40 1.99 -4.63
C GLN A 79 -9.14 1.19 -3.35
N GLU A 80 -10.11 1.11 -2.45
CA GLU A 80 -10.02 0.34 -1.21
C GLU A 80 -9.76 -1.14 -1.48
N ARG A 81 -10.51 -1.75 -2.40
CA ARG A 81 -10.33 -3.15 -2.77
C ARG A 81 -8.96 -3.41 -3.39
N THR A 82 -8.50 -2.52 -4.26
CA THR A 82 -7.18 -2.64 -4.90
C THR A 82 -6.07 -2.52 -3.86
N THR A 83 -6.18 -1.56 -2.94
CA THR A 83 -5.22 -1.39 -1.84
C THR A 83 -5.20 -2.61 -0.93
N GLN A 84 -6.35 -3.14 -0.53
CA GLN A 84 -6.44 -4.34 0.29
C GLN A 84 -5.86 -5.57 -0.42
N ALA A 85 -6.16 -5.75 -1.71
CA ALA A 85 -5.61 -6.84 -2.50
C ALA A 85 -4.08 -6.77 -2.60
N LEU A 86 -3.53 -5.56 -2.81
CA LEU A 86 -2.09 -5.35 -2.85
C LEU A 86 -1.43 -5.65 -1.50
N ILE A 87 -1.99 -5.15 -0.40
CA ILE A 87 -1.49 -5.42 0.96
C ILE A 87 -1.51 -6.92 1.23
N GLN A 88 -2.61 -7.60 0.89
CA GLN A 88 -2.73 -9.04 1.05
C GLN A 88 -1.68 -9.79 0.23
N GLN A 89 -1.50 -9.43 -1.04
CA GLN A 89 -0.50 -10.04 -1.92
C GLN A 89 0.93 -9.87 -1.37
N LEU A 90 1.28 -8.67 -0.88
CA LEU A 90 2.59 -8.41 -0.27
C LEU A 90 2.79 -9.22 1.01
N THR A 91 1.75 -9.31 1.85
CA THR A 91 1.78 -10.07 3.10
C THR A 91 1.94 -11.56 2.84
N ASP A 92 1.14 -12.10 1.91
CA ASP A 92 1.20 -13.52 1.54
C ASP A 92 2.54 -13.86 0.88
N GLY A 93 3.06 -12.98 0.01
CA GLY A 93 4.38 -13.13 -0.61
C GLY A 93 5.50 -13.16 0.45
N ALA A 94 5.47 -12.26 1.42
CA ALA A 94 6.45 -12.25 2.51
C ALA A 94 6.34 -13.51 3.39
N ALA A 95 5.14 -13.98 3.68
CA ALA A 95 4.92 -15.22 4.45
C ALA A 95 5.41 -16.46 3.68
N ALA A 96 5.12 -16.53 2.39
CA ALA A 96 5.59 -17.60 1.51
C ALA A 96 7.13 -17.64 1.44
N GLN A 97 7.77 -16.48 1.29
CA GLN A 97 9.22 -16.37 1.27
C GLN A 97 9.86 -16.84 2.58
N LYS A 98 9.31 -16.42 3.72
CA LYS A 98 9.79 -16.89 5.05
C LYS A 98 9.66 -18.40 5.20
N LYS A 99 8.56 -18.94 4.72
CA LYS A 99 8.33 -20.41 4.73
C LYS A 99 9.31 -21.14 3.84
N GLU A 100 9.53 -20.65 2.61
CA GLU A 100 10.49 -21.23 1.66
C GLU A 100 11.90 -21.30 2.26
N TRP A 101 12.37 -20.22 2.87
CA TRP A 101 13.67 -20.20 3.55
C TRP A 101 13.73 -21.18 4.71
N LEU A 102 12.69 -21.26 5.53
CA LEU A 102 12.63 -22.21 6.64
C LEU A 102 12.64 -23.65 6.12
N ASP A 103 11.85 -23.97 5.09
CA ASP A 103 11.79 -25.30 4.50
C ASP A 103 13.15 -25.68 3.89
N ALA A 104 13.80 -24.73 3.19
CA ALA A 104 15.13 -24.90 2.64
C ALA A 104 16.18 -25.15 3.75
N PHE A 105 16.13 -24.40 4.84
CA PHE A 105 16.99 -24.63 6.00
C PHE A 105 16.77 -26.01 6.63
N VAL A 106 15.52 -26.38 6.86
CA VAL A 106 15.19 -27.68 7.48
C VAL A 106 15.60 -28.85 6.63
N ALA A 107 15.46 -28.73 5.30
CA ALA A 107 15.83 -29.78 4.34
C ALA A 107 17.34 -29.83 4.03
N ASP A 108 18.10 -28.85 4.45
CA ASP A 108 19.53 -28.76 4.14
C ASP A 108 20.33 -29.87 4.83
N PRO A 109 21.12 -30.67 4.10
CA PRO A 109 21.85 -31.80 4.68
C PRO A 109 23.01 -31.40 5.60
N GLU A 110 23.54 -30.18 5.46
CA GLU A 110 24.68 -29.69 6.24
C GLU A 110 24.26 -28.97 7.50
N ILE A 111 23.26 -28.07 7.39
CA ILE A 111 22.86 -27.18 8.49
C ILE A 111 21.48 -27.50 9.07
N GLY A 112 20.67 -28.27 8.35
CA GLY A 112 19.31 -28.68 8.74
C GLY A 112 19.25 -30.11 9.25
N GLY A 113 18.09 -30.73 9.14
CA GLY A 113 17.86 -32.12 9.54
C GLY A 113 18.35 -32.43 10.96
N ALA A 114 19.20 -33.46 11.07
CA ALA A 114 19.79 -33.85 12.37
C ALA A 114 20.78 -32.81 12.94
N ASN A 115 21.32 -31.94 12.10
CA ASN A 115 22.27 -30.91 12.51
C ASN A 115 21.60 -29.59 12.93
N ARG A 116 20.29 -29.49 12.78
CA ARG A 116 19.53 -28.25 12.94
C ARG A 116 19.76 -27.60 14.32
N GLU A 117 19.58 -28.34 15.38
CA GLU A 117 19.70 -27.81 16.74
C GLU A 117 21.12 -27.29 17.01
N GLN A 118 22.15 -28.05 16.60
CA GLN A 118 23.53 -27.64 16.74
C GLN A 118 23.83 -26.38 15.89
N THR A 119 23.28 -26.30 14.69
CA THR A 119 23.43 -25.15 13.81
C THR A 119 22.80 -23.89 14.41
N GLU A 120 21.56 -23.99 14.91
CA GLU A 120 20.85 -22.89 15.57
C GLU A 120 21.63 -22.40 16.80
N HIS A 121 22.16 -23.34 17.61
CA HIS A 121 22.98 -22.99 18.78
C HIS A 121 24.27 -22.26 18.38
N MET A 122 24.99 -22.75 17.35
CA MET A 122 26.21 -22.11 16.87
C MET A 122 25.96 -20.77 16.23
N ALA A 123 24.89 -20.62 15.45
CA ALA A 123 24.50 -19.35 14.85
C ALA A 123 24.12 -18.32 15.94
N ALA A 124 23.39 -18.73 16.96
CA ALA A 124 23.07 -17.88 18.10
C ALA A 124 24.33 -17.38 18.82
N ARG A 125 25.30 -18.28 19.05
CA ARG A 125 26.60 -17.97 19.65
C ARG A 125 27.40 -17.00 18.77
N GLY A 126 27.36 -17.16 17.44
CA GLY A 126 27.98 -16.23 16.52
C GLY A 126 27.40 -14.83 16.58
N LEU A 127 26.08 -14.74 16.68
CA LEU A 127 25.40 -13.45 16.86
C LEU A 127 25.76 -12.79 18.20
N ASP A 128 25.83 -13.57 19.30
CA ASP A 128 26.23 -13.05 20.61
C ASP A 128 27.69 -12.55 20.60
N ALA A 129 28.58 -13.26 19.93
CA ALA A 129 29.98 -12.87 19.81
C ALA A 129 30.16 -11.55 19.02
N LEU A 130 29.30 -11.32 18.04
CA LEU A 130 29.22 -10.03 17.29
C LEU A 130 28.57 -8.90 18.10
N GLY A 131 28.10 -9.16 19.33
CA GLY A 131 27.43 -8.18 20.18
C GLY A 131 25.92 -8.09 19.94
N PHE A 132 25.36 -8.89 19.05
CA PHE A 132 23.92 -8.96 18.79
C PHE A 132 23.24 -9.89 19.81
N THR A 133 23.14 -9.45 21.06
CA THR A 133 22.48 -10.19 22.12
C THR A 133 20.99 -10.42 21.82
N LYS A 134 20.32 -11.27 22.62
CA LYS A 134 18.95 -11.70 22.38
C LYS A 134 17.96 -10.55 22.15
N GLU A 135 18.12 -9.45 22.86
CA GLU A 135 17.23 -8.27 22.79
C GLU A 135 17.72 -7.22 21.77
N HIS A 136 18.80 -7.51 21.06
CA HIS A 136 19.35 -6.54 20.11
C HIS A 136 18.39 -6.31 18.92
N PRO A 137 18.20 -5.04 18.45
CA PRO A 137 17.30 -4.72 17.34
C PRO A 137 17.58 -5.51 16.06
N PHE A 138 18.83 -5.86 15.81
CA PHE A 138 19.21 -6.68 14.66
C PHE A 138 18.57 -8.06 14.68
N ARG A 139 18.51 -8.75 15.83
CA ARG A 139 17.82 -10.05 15.95
C ARG A 139 16.33 -9.92 15.70
N LYS A 140 15.72 -8.84 16.17
CA LYS A 140 14.33 -8.52 15.89
C LYS A 140 14.11 -8.34 14.38
N ALA A 141 14.98 -7.57 13.71
CA ALA A 141 14.92 -7.37 12.27
C ALA A 141 15.07 -8.69 11.49
N LEU A 142 15.98 -9.59 11.89
CA LEU A 142 16.13 -10.92 11.29
C LEU A 142 14.85 -11.75 11.40
N THR A 143 14.18 -11.69 12.56
CA THR A 143 12.93 -12.41 12.81
C THR A 143 11.77 -11.81 12.00
N GLU A 144 11.61 -10.49 12.03
CA GLU A 144 10.53 -9.77 11.34
C GLU A 144 10.64 -9.90 9.82
N SER A 145 11.84 -9.78 9.27
CA SER A 145 12.07 -9.94 7.83
C SER A 145 12.03 -11.41 7.37
N GLY A 146 12.26 -12.36 8.27
CA GLY A 146 12.43 -13.78 7.96
C GLY A 146 13.87 -14.15 7.52
N PHE A 147 14.78 -13.18 7.39
CA PHE A 147 16.18 -13.45 7.04
C PHE A 147 16.89 -14.37 8.03
N GLY A 148 16.42 -14.44 9.27
CA GLY A 148 16.91 -15.41 10.26
C GLY A 148 16.71 -16.86 9.84
N ASN A 149 15.82 -17.15 8.89
CA ASN A 149 15.57 -18.49 8.34
C ASN A 149 16.36 -18.76 7.03
N HIS A 150 16.98 -17.73 6.45
CA HIS A 150 17.70 -17.88 5.20
C HIS A 150 18.92 -18.79 5.39
N PRO A 151 19.09 -19.88 4.62
CA PRO A 151 20.17 -20.86 4.83
C PRO A 151 21.56 -20.24 4.86
N ASP A 152 21.85 -19.29 3.97
CA ASP A 152 23.18 -18.67 3.91
C ASP A 152 23.44 -17.72 5.08
N MET A 153 22.42 -17.05 5.60
CA MET A 153 22.55 -16.25 6.83
C MET A 153 22.85 -17.14 8.02
N ILE A 154 22.17 -18.28 8.11
CA ILE A 154 22.41 -19.28 9.16
C ILE A 154 23.83 -19.84 9.04
N ARG A 155 24.28 -20.18 7.82
CA ARG A 155 25.67 -20.62 7.57
C ARG A 155 26.69 -19.59 8.00
N ALA A 156 26.47 -18.33 7.64
CA ALA A 156 27.36 -17.23 8.00
C ALA A 156 27.49 -17.07 9.52
N PHE A 157 26.38 -17.04 10.25
CA PHE A 157 26.43 -16.93 11.71
C PHE A 157 26.94 -18.18 12.39
N ARG A 158 26.63 -19.39 11.85
CA ARG A 158 27.22 -20.65 12.33
C ARG A 158 28.74 -20.62 12.18
N ALA A 159 29.28 -20.18 11.05
CA ALA A 159 30.72 -20.06 10.84
C ALA A 159 31.39 -19.15 11.86
N VAL A 160 30.79 -17.98 12.14
CA VAL A 160 31.28 -17.08 13.21
C VAL A 160 31.23 -17.79 14.56
N GLY A 161 30.15 -18.49 14.88
CA GLY A 161 30.00 -19.23 16.13
C GLY A 161 31.03 -20.36 16.31
N GLN A 162 31.41 -21.04 15.22
CA GLN A 162 32.46 -22.04 15.19
C GLN A 162 33.83 -21.42 15.47
N MET A 163 34.21 -20.33 14.76
CA MET A 163 35.46 -19.61 15.01
C MET A 163 35.62 -19.19 16.46
N VAL A 164 34.56 -18.65 17.07
CA VAL A 164 34.55 -18.28 18.48
C VAL A 164 34.68 -19.50 19.40
N GLY A 165 34.19 -20.66 18.94
CA GLY A 165 34.26 -21.92 19.71
C GLY A 165 35.62 -22.55 19.73
N GLU A 166 36.34 -22.50 18.64
CA GLU A 166 37.67 -23.13 18.47
C GLU A 166 38.77 -22.33 19.11
N ASP A 167 38.73 -20.97 19.02
CA ASP A 167 39.81 -20.12 19.52
C ASP A 167 39.67 -19.70 21.00
N GLY A 168 38.54 -19.95 21.65
CA GLY A 168 38.30 -19.52 23.05
C GLY A 168 38.47 -18.02 23.30
N THR A 169 38.97 -17.31 22.34
CA THR A 169 39.39 -15.91 22.38
C THR A 169 39.09 -15.16 21.08
N PHE A 170 37.83 -14.97 20.77
CA PHE A 170 37.58 -13.66 20.18
C PHE A 170 37.77 -12.66 21.34
N ALA A 171 39.00 -12.21 21.49
CA ALA A 171 39.29 -11.07 22.32
C ALA A 171 38.26 -10.01 21.93
N ARG A 172 37.37 -9.66 22.85
CA ARG A 172 36.53 -8.49 22.72
C ARG A 172 37.49 -7.36 22.34
N ALA A 173 37.51 -6.99 21.08
CA ALA A 173 38.15 -5.74 20.67
C ALA A 173 37.40 -4.63 21.38
N GLY A 174 37.81 -4.29 22.59
CA GLY A 174 37.19 -3.28 23.42
C GLY A 174 37.13 -3.55 24.92
N ALA A 175 37.50 -4.72 25.42
CA ALA A 175 37.51 -5.01 26.88
C ALA A 175 38.92 -5.16 27.49
N GLY A 176 39.93 -4.73 26.80
CA GLY A 176 41.25 -4.48 27.39
C GLY A 176 41.31 -3.01 27.79
N SER A 177 41.62 -2.74 29.05
CA SER A 177 41.87 -1.42 29.59
C SER A 177 43.15 -0.77 29.04
N ASP A 178 43.38 -0.89 27.76
CA ASP A 178 44.46 -0.18 27.06
C ASP A 178 43.96 1.21 26.70
N ASN A 179 44.17 2.12 27.61
CA ASN A 179 43.74 3.55 27.50
C ASN A 179 44.61 4.35 26.50
N ARG A 180 45.44 3.62 25.71
CA ARG A 180 46.25 4.29 24.68
C ARG A 180 45.37 4.68 23.48
N PRO A 181 45.60 5.84 22.87
CA PRO A 181 44.88 6.26 21.68
C PRO A 181 45.03 5.25 20.52
N ALA A 182 44.07 5.16 19.63
CA ALA A 182 44.01 4.16 18.57
C ALA A 182 45.27 4.17 17.67
N TRP A 183 45.86 5.34 17.41
CA TRP A 183 47.07 5.48 16.61
C TRP A 183 48.31 4.85 17.29
N GLU A 184 48.42 4.94 18.61
CA GLU A 184 49.53 4.36 19.39
C GLU A 184 49.46 2.82 19.45
N ARG A 185 48.24 2.26 19.32
CA ARG A 185 48.03 0.81 19.22
C ARG A 185 48.33 0.27 17.82
N LEU A 186 48.07 1.07 16.79
CA LEU A 186 48.29 0.69 15.40
C LEU A 186 49.76 0.86 14.97
N TYR A 187 50.51 1.77 15.62
CA TYR A 187 51.92 2.07 15.31
C TYR A 187 52.76 2.14 16.58
N PRO A 188 53.01 1.01 17.28
CA PRO A 188 53.69 1.00 18.59
C PRO A 188 55.13 1.46 18.54
N ASN A 189 55.74 1.50 17.34
CA ASN A 189 57.15 1.90 17.16
C ASN A 189 57.32 3.36 16.71
N ASP A 190 56.31 4.16 16.59
CA ASP A 190 56.36 5.52 16.06
C ASP A 190 56.39 6.60 17.15
N VAL A 191 56.50 6.20 18.43
CA VAL A 191 56.45 7.11 19.59
C VAL A 191 57.85 7.61 19.99
N GLN A 192 58.87 7.33 19.20
CA GLN A 192 60.23 7.85 19.50
C GLN A 192 60.77 8.70 18.36
N ARG A 193 60.28 9.92 18.26
CA ARG A 193 61.10 11.09 17.82
C ARG A 193 60.51 12.38 18.30
#